data_89aeed03202379a729c1f91a4e0ffaa8
#
_entry.id   89aeed03202379a729c1f91a4e0ffaa8
#
_cell.length_a   1.000
_cell.length_b   1.000
_cell.length_c   1.000
_cell.angle_alpha   90.00
_cell.angle_beta   90.00
_cell.angle_gamma   90.00
#
_symmetry.space_group_name_H-M   'P 1'
#
loop_
_entity.id
_entity.type
_entity.pdbx_description
1 polymer ?
#
loop_
_entity_poly.entity_id
_entity_poly.type
_entity_poly.pdbx_seq_one_letter_code
_entity_poly.pdbx_strand_id
1 'polypeptide(L)'
;MPLPGEYPVLQELHRPGRPPLVFGHRGLSSRAPENTLAAFRLLLEHGVRGVELDIHQCATGEIVVAHDPDLTRTAGAEATLRETSLAEIQSYEVGSWFD
;
A
#
# COMPACT_ATOMS: atom_id res chain seq x y z
N MET A 1 -0.09 -17.23 19.10
CA MET A 1 -0.59 -16.77 17.81
C MET A 1 -1.99 -17.29 17.57
N PRO A 2 -2.96 -16.46 17.17
CA PRO A 2 -4.31 -16.93 16.90
C PRO A 2 -4.36 -17.97 15.78
N LEU A 3 -5.36 -18.85 15.83
CA LEU A 3 -5.58 -19.84 14.79
C LEU A 3 -6.23 -19.20 13.55
N PRO A 4 -6.02 -19.78 12.34
CA PRO A 4 -6.61 -19.22 11.11
C PRO A 4 -8.13 -18.97 11.20
N GLY A 5 -8.88 -19.83 11.92
CA GLY A 5 -10.33 -19.70 12.10
C GLY A 5 -10.77 -18.47 12.89
N GLU A 6 -9.86 -17.78 13.56
CA GLU A 6 -10.18 -16.58 14.34
C GLU A 6 -10.23 -15.31 13.50
N TYR A 7 -9.83 -15.39 12.24
CA TYR A 7 -9.82 -14.25 11.33
C TYR A 7 -10.68 -14.55 10.09
N PRO A 8 -11.68 -13.70 9.79
CA PRO A 8 -12.56 -13.93 8.64
C PRO A 8 -11.81 -14.06 7.31
N VAL A 9 -10.73 -13.28 7.09
CA VAL A 9 -9.95 -13.37 5.87
C VAL A 9 -9.24 -14.71 5.76
N LEU A 10 -8.74 -15.27 6.87
CA LEU A 10 -8.07 -16.56 6.85
C LEU A 10 -9.07 -17.69 6.65
N GLN A 11 -10.28 -17.57 7.19
CA GLN A 11 -11.36 -18.52 6.93
C GLN A 11 -11.69 -18.55 5.44
N GLU A 12 -11.80 -17.38 4.82
CA GLU A 12 -12.08 -17.28 3.37
C GLU A 12 -10.96 -17.92 2.55
N LEU A 13 -9.70 -17.69 2.90
CA LEU A 13 -8.55 -18.28 2.22
C LEU A 13 -8.56 -19.80 2.25
N HIS A 14 -9.08 -20.39 3.35
CA HIS A 14 -9.10 -21.83 3.54
C HIS A 14 -10.41 -22.49 3.12
N ARG A 15 -11.39 -21.72 2.65
CA ARG A 15 -12.70 -22.27 2.26
C ARG A 15 -12.60 -23.08 0.98
N PRO A 16 -12.97 -24.37 0.99
CA PRO A 16 -12.95 -25.20 -0.23
C PRO A 16 -13.91 -24.64 -1.29
N GLY A 17 -13.49 -24.72 -2.55
CA GLY A 17 -14.36 -24.34 -3.69
C GLY A 17 -14.63 -22.87 -3.82
N ARG A 18 -13.98 -22.00 -3.04
CA ARG A 18 -14.17 -20.56 -3.16
C ARG A 18 -13.67 -20.04 -4.50
N PRO A 19 -14.24 -18.93 -5.03
CA PRO A 19 -13.65 -18.25 -6.17
C PRO A 19 -12.28 -17.66 -5.80
N PRO A 20 -11.40 -17.38 -6.77
CA PRO A 20 -10.13 -16.72 -6.51
C PRO A 20 -10.31 -15.39 -5.77
N LEU A 21 -9.41 -15.10 -4.83
CA LEU A 21 -9.35 -13.78 -4.21
C LEU A 21 -8.60 -12.82 -5.12
N VAL A 22 -9.10 -11.58 -5.19
CA VAL A 22 -8.49 -10.52 -5.98
C VAL A 22 -7.80 -9.54 -5.03
N PHE A 23 -6.53 -9.23 -5.32
CA PHE A 23 -5.75 -8.25 -4.58
C PHE A 23 -5.38 -7.11 -5.52
N GLY A 24 -5.61 -5.87 -5.07
CA GLY A 24 -5.16 -4.70 -5.80
C GLY A 24 -3.66 -4.48 -5.59
N HIS A 25 -2.87 -4.50 -6.65
CA HIS A 25 -1.43 -4.26 -6.60
C HIS A 25 -1.15 -2.78 -6.34
N ARG A 26 -0.68 -2.45 -5.14
CA ARG A 26 -0.47 -1.07 -4.66
C ARG A 26 -1.76 -0.24 -4.65
N GLY A 27 -2.89 -0.90 -4.42
CA GLY A 27 -4.22 -0.30 -4.56
C GLY A 27 -4.75 -0.46 -5.98
N LEU A 28 -5.72 0.35 -6.38
CA LEU A 28 -6.20 0.39 -7.77
C LEU A 28 -5.27 1.31 -8.57
N SER A 29 -4.05 0.84 -8.80
CA SER A 29 -2.95 1.64 -9.33
C SER A 29 -3.09 2.02 -10.78
N SER A 30 -4.04 1.42 -11.50
CA SER A 30 -4.37 1.84 -12.87
C SER A 30 -5.24 3.10 -12.89
N ARG A 31 -5.82 3.52 -11.77
CA ARG A 31 -6.76 4.64 -11.69
C ARG A 31 -6.42 5.69 -10.63
N ALA A 32 -5.45 5.42 -9.78
CA ALA A 32 -5.01 6.36 -8.75
C ALA A 32 -3.53 6.11 -8.46
N PRO A 33 -2.81 7.10 -7.93
CA PRO A 33 -1.39 6.92 -7.62
C PRO A 33 -1.17 5.73 -6.70
N GLU A 34 -0.20 4.90 -7.03
CA GLU A 34 0.13 3.70 -6.28
C GLU A 34 0.39 3.98 -4.80
N ASN A 35 0.03 3.04 -3.94
CA ASN A 35 0.31 3.10 -2.50
C ASN A 35 -0.22 4.37 -1.81
N THR A 36 -1.35 4.91 -2.30
CA THR A 36 -2.03 6.05 -1.69
C THR A 36 -3.38 5.64 -1.12
N LEU A 37 -3.89 6.44 -0.19
CA LEU A 37 -5.24 6.23 0.34
C LEU A 37 -6.29 6.29 -0.76
N ALA A 38 -6.11 7.16 -1.76
CA ALA A 38 -7.02 7.25 -2.91
C ALA A 38 -7.08 5.92 -3.67
N ALA A 39 -5.92 5.28 -3.93
CA ALA A 39 -5.86 4.00 -4.61
C ALA A 39 -6.50 2.89 -3.78
N PHE A 40 -6.31 2.91 -2.46
CA PHE A 40 -6.90 1.90 -1.58
C PHE A 40 -8.42 2.07 -1.47
N ARG A 41 -8.91 3.31 -1.37
CA ARG A 41 -10.35 3.59 -1.32
C ARG A 41 -11.07 3.12 -2.59
N LEU A 42 -10.46 3.30 -3.76
CA LEU A 42 -11.03 2.82 -5.01
C LEU A 42 -11.22 1.31 -5.03
N LEU A 43 -10.32 0.54 -4.43
CA LEU A 43 -10.50 -0.91 -4.30
C LEU A 43 -11.80 -1.23 -3.56
N LEU A 44 -12.05 -0.54 -2.45
CA LEU A 44 -13.27 -0.76 -1.68
C LEU A 44 -14.51 -0.39 -2.48
N GLU A 45 -14.48 0.71 -3.22
CA GLU A 45 -15.59 1.14 -4.08
C GLU A 45 -15.91 0.13 -5.18
N HIS A 46 -14.90 -0.63 -5.63
CA HIS A 46 -15.07 -1.68 -6.65
C HIS A 46 -15.30 -3.06 -6.05
N GLY A 47 -15.49 -3.16 -4.73
CA GLY A 47 -15.75 -4.42 -4.06
C GLY A 47 -14.53 -5.32 -3.91
N VAL A 48 -13.33 -4.81 -4.15
CA VAL A 48 -12.09 -5.57 -3.97
C VAL A 48 -11.65 -5.45 -2.51
N ARG A 49 -11.48 -6.59 -1.84
CA ARG A 49 -11.21 -6.65 -0.41
C ARG A 49 -9.75 -6.86 -0.04
N GLY A 50 -8.93 -7.26 -1.01
CA GLY A 50 -7.52 -7.50 -0.79
C GLY A 50 -6.67 -6.40 -1.37
N VAL A 51 -5.56 -6.09 -0.71
CA VAL A 51 -4.57 -5.14 -1.21
C VAL A 51 -3.18 -5.69 -1.00
N GLU A 52 -2.34 -5.53 -2.02
CA GLU A 52 -0.90 -5.70 -1.90
C GLU A 52 -0.32 -4.29 -1.75
N LEU A 53 0.54 -4.10 -0.78
CA LEU A 53 1.21 -2.82 -0.56
C LEU A 53 2.67 -3.06 -0.19
N ASP A 54 3.48 -2.01 -0.38
CA ASP A 54 4.91 -2.06 -0.13
C ASP A 54 5.24 -1.18 1.07
N ILE A 55 6.12 -1.63 1.94
CA ILE A 55 6.48 -0.89 3.15
C ILE A 55 7.99 -0.72 3.27
N HIS A 56 8.40 0.39 3.86
CA HIS A 56 9.77 0.68 4.24
C HIS A 56 9.78 1.28 5.65
N GLN A 57 10.87 1.08 6.37
CA GLN A 57 11.08 1.76 7.64
C GLN A 57 11.88 3.04 7.39
N CYS A 58 11.37 4.19 7.86
CA CYS A 58 12.07 5.46 7.71
C CYS A 58 13.09 5.69 8.83
N ALA A 59 13.86 6.79 8.72
CA ALA A 59 14.95 7.07 9.64
C ALA A 59 14.49 7.22 11.10
N THR A 60 13.26 7.71 11.32
CA THR A 60 12.70 7.88 12.66
C THR A 60 11.98 6.63 13.19
N GLY A 61 12.03 5.52 12.43
CA GLY A 61 11.56 4.22 12.89
C GLY A 61 10.14 3.84 12.48
N GLU A 62 9.35 4.77 11.95
CA GLU A 62 7.98 4.47 11.52
C GLU A 62 7.97 3.70 10.19
N ILE A 63 6.90 2.96 9.97
CA ILE A 63 6.68 2.25 8.72
C ILE A 63 5.91 3.17 7.76
N VAL A 64 6.42 3.29 6.54
CA VAL A 64 5.80 4.08 5.48
C VAL A 64 5.44 3.18 4.31
N VAL A 65 4.40 3.55 3.56
CA VAL A 65 3.89 2.76 2.43
C VAL A 65 4.41 3.38 1.13
N ALA A 66 5.34 2.69 0.50
CA ALA A 66 5.95 3.10 -0.77
C ALA A 66 6.68 1.92 -1.38
N HIS A 67 6.72 1.85 -2.70
CA HIS A 67 7.42 0.77 -3.40
C HIS A 67 8.93 1.04 -3.48
N ASP A 68 9.31 2.21 -4.00
CA ASP A 68 10.72 2.53 -4.23
C ASP A 68 11.43 2.86 -2.92
N PRO A 69 12.74 2.62 -2.83
CA PRO A 69 13.49 3.00 -1.63
C PRO A 69 13.67 4.51 -1.46
N ASP A 70 13.34 5.30 -2.49
CA ASP A 70 13.42 6.76 -2.47
C ASP A 70 12.18 7.37 -3.14
N LEU A 71 12.04 8.69 -3.07
CA LEU A 71 10.88 9.41 -3.59
C LEU A 71 11.13 10.09 -4.94
N THR A 72 12.14 9.68 -5.68
CA THR A 72 12.49 10.32 -6.96
C THR A 72 11.35 10.20 -7.98
N ARG A 73 10.85 8.98 -8.18
CA ARG A 73 9.82 8.73 -9.20
C ARG A 73 8.46 9.31 -8.83
N THR A 74 8.09 9.23 -7.55
CA THR A 74 6.74 9.61 -7.13
C THR A 74 6.62 11.04 -6.64
N ALA A 75 7.69 11.65 -6.17
CA ALA A 75 7.65 13.01 -5.62
C ALA A 75 8.71 13.94 -6.24
N GLY A 76 9.58 13.43 -7.10
CA GLY A 76 10.67 14.22 -7.67
C GLY A 76 11.72 14.65 -6.64
N ALA A 77 11.82 13.93 -5.53
CA ALA A 77 12.70 14.27 -4.43
C ALA A 77 13.76 13.19 -4.22
N GLU A 78 15.02 13.58 -4.08
CA GLU A 78 16.12 12.66 -3.80
C GLU A 78 16.16 12.31 -2.30
N ALA A 79 15.05 11.79 -1.79
CA ALA A 79 14.92 11.44 -0.38
C ALA A 79 14.86 9.91 -0.24
N THR A 80 15.92 9.32 0.30
CA THR A 80 15.97 7.89 0.61
C THR A 80 15.17 7.65 1.89
N LEU A 81 14.16 6.78 1.83
CA LEU A 81 13.21 6.60 2.93
C LEU A 81 13.90 6.21 4.24
N ARG A 82 14.82 5.25 4.21
CA ARG A 82 15.49 4.80 5.43
C ARG A 82 16.41 5.86 6.05
N GLU A 83 16.75 6.92 5.31
CA GLU A 83 17.61 8.00 5.78
C GLU A 83 16.84 9.29 6.03
N THR A 84 15.53 9.29 5.85
CA THR A 84 14.66 10.48 5.93
C THR A 84 13.67 10.32 7.08
N SER A 85 13.45 11.40 7.85
CA SER A 85 12.48 11.38 8.94
C SER A 85 11.04 11.32 8.41
N LEU A 86 10.12 10.80 9.23
CA LEU A 86 8.70 10.80 8.87
C LEU A 86 8.20 12.22 8.59
N ALA A 87 8.59 13.20 9.40
CA ALA A 87 8.15 14.57 9.21
C ALA A 87 8.56 15.13 7.85
N GLU A 88 9.77 14.83 7.38
CA GLU A 88 10.21 15.24 6.05
C GLU A 88 9.48 14.46 4.96
N ILE A 89 9.32 13.15 5.11
CA ILE A 89 8.59 12.33 4.14
C ILE A 89 7.16 12.86 3.95
N GLN A 90 6.49 13.22 5.03
CA GLN A 90 5.13 13.75 4.97
C GLN A 90 5.03 15.12 4.32
N SER A 91 6.15 15.82 4.13
CA SER A 91 6.17 17.10 3.43
C SER A 91 6.12 16.95 1.90
N TYR A 92 6.35 15.75 1.37
CA TYR A 92 6.34 15.49 -0.06
C TYR A 92 4.97 15.03 -0.54
N GLU A 93 4.59 15.46 -1.74
CA GLU A 93 3.37 15.04 -2.41
C GLU A 93 3.71 13.93 -3.39
N VAL A 94 3.04 12.78 -3.28
CA VAL A 94 3.41 11.57 -4.04
C VAL A 94 2.34 11.16 -5.07
N GLY A 95 1.42 12.05 -5.40
CA GLY A 95 0.31 11.72 -6.29
C GLY A 95 0.27 12.49 -7.60
N SER A 96 0.85 13.67 -7.68
CA SER A 96 0.69 14.55 -8.85
C SER A 96 1.40 14.06 -10.12
N TRP A 97 2.31 13.09 -10.02
CA TRP A 97 2.90 12.44 -11.19
C TRP A 97 1.90 11.57 -11.95
N PHE A 98 0.83 11.18 -11.30
CA PHE A 98 -0.18 10.31 -11.88
C PHE A 98 -1.13 11.13 -12.77
N ASP A 99 -1.44 10.56 -13.92
CA ASP A 99 -2.22 11.25 -14.95
C ASP A 99 -3.69 10.78 -14.98
#